data_ec67d913e996ed53d441f8c199003cc6
#
_entry.id   ec67d913e996ed53d441f8c199003cc6
#
_cell.length_a   1.000
_cell.length_b   1.000
_cell.length_c   1.000
_cell.angle_alpha   90.00
_cell.angle_beta   90.00
_cell.angle_gamma   90.00
#
_symmetry.space_group_name_H-M   'P 1'
#
loop_
_entity.id
_entity.type
_entity.pdbx_description
1 polymer ?
#
loop_
_entity_poly.entity_id
_entity_poly.type
_entity_poly.pdbx_seq_one_letter_code
_entity_poly.pdbx_strand_id
1 'polypeptide(L)'
;MLTPKGSAADTLPSAAEILATVRLQQTQQKIDLQGQLRQDALVVPFRLTQNGPVIRYSFTNPPETLQLRLGDTDSRLEELSQSDVEKITPAQFDRKVHGTSVTYEDLAFKFLYWPNARVVGEEPVRSRRCWKLELQAPSRESQYSNVVLWVDRQSGALMETEGYDWRGRLAKRFEVISVQKIEGQWFLKQMRIEELQPGTGKVQSRTYLEINK
;
A
#
# COMPACT_ATOMS: atom_id res chain seq x y z
N MET A 1 18.51 -14.28 -50.11
CA MET A 1 17.35 -13.54 -49.56
C MET A 1 17.33 -13.74 -48.06
N LEU A 2 17.76 -12.74 -47.32
CA LEU A 2 17.72 -12.74 -45.84
C LEU A 2 16.42 -12.06 -45.42
N THR A 3 15.51 -12.81 -44.80
CA THR A 3 14.32 -12.28 -44.15
C THR A 3 14.72 -11.58 -42.86
N PRO A 4 14.33 -10.33 -42.60
CA PRO A 4 14.59 -9.68 -41.35
C PRO A 4 13.72 -10.36 -40.26
N LYS A 5 14.38 -10.87 -39.22
CA LYS A 5 13.71 -11.26 -37.96
C LYS A 5 13.07 -10.01 -37.38
N GLY A 6 11.75 -9.91 -37.48
CA GLY A 6 10.98 -8.90 -36.77
C GLY A 6 11.25 -9.00 -35.28
N SER A 7 11.85 -7.95 -34.71
CA SER A 7 11.91 -7.75 -33.26
C SER A 7 10.48 -7.67 -32.78
N ALA A 8 10.03 -8.64 -31.95
CA ALA A 8 8.82 -8.50 -31.19
C ALA A 8 8.99 -7.25 -30.35
N ALA A 9 8.21 -6.22 -30.63
CA ALA A 9 8.11 -5.07 -29.76
C ALA A 9 7.67 -5.63 -28.39
N ASP A 10 8.51 -5.47 -27.37
CA ASP A 10 8.15 -5.77 -25.97
C ASP A 10 6.93 -4.91 -25.64
N THR A 11 5.74 -5.47 -25.80
CA THR A 11 4.51 -4.81 -25.40
C THR A 11 4.55 -4.68 -23.88
N LEU A 12 4.49 -3.44 -23.39
CA LEU A 12 4.38 -3.16 -21.97
C LEU A 12 3.20 -3.98 -21.38
N PRO A 13 3.38 -4.63 -20.23
CA PRO A 13 2.28 -5.33 -19.58
C PRO A 13 1.15 -4.35 -19.27
N SER A 14 -0.08 -4.81 -19.30
CA SER A 14 -1.21 -3.98 -18.92
C SER A 14 -1.17 -3.66 -17.40
N ALA A 15 -1.72 -2.51 -17.01
CA ALA A 15 -1.83 -2.15 -15.60
C ALA A 15 -2.61 -3.21 -14.81
N ALA A 16 -3.63 -3.82 -15.43
CA ALA A 16 -4.43 -4.88 -14.82
C ALA A 16 -3.60 -6.12 -14.48
N GLU A 17 -2.69 -6.55 -15.36
CA GLU A 17 -1.79 -7.70 -15.12
C GLU A 17 -0.79 -7.39 -14.00
N ILE A 18 -0.22 -6.18 -13.97
CA ILE A 18 0.70 -5.78 -12.91
C ILE A 18 -0.03 -5.76 -11.57
N LEU A 19 -1.21 -5.13 -11.49
CA LEU A 19 -2.01 -5.07 -10.26
C LEU A 19 -2.48 -6.45 -9.80
N ALA A 20 -2.82 -7.35 -10.74
CA ALA A 20 -3.16 -8.74 -10.42
C ALA A 20 -1.97 -9.46 -9.77
N THR A 21 -0.74 -9.25 -10.28
CA THR A 21 0.48 -9.80 -9.68
C THR A 21 0.71 -9.27 -8.27
N VAL A 22 0.54 -7.95 -8.06
CA VAL A 22 0.65 -7.33 -6.73
C VAL A 22 -0.35 -7.95 -5.76
N ARG A 23 -1.63 -8.05 -6.14
CA ARG A 23 -2.68 -8.67 -5.31
C ARG A 23 -2.38 -10.13 -4.98
N LEU A 24 -1.98 -10.91 -5.99
CA LEU A 24 -1.66 -12.33 -5.81
C LEU A 24 -0.52 -12.52 -4.79
N GLN A 25 0.54 -11.74 -4.88
CA GLN A 25 1.64 -11.81 -3.92
C GLN A 25 1.20 -11.45 -2.50
N GLN A 26 0.33 -10.46 -2.37
CA GLN A 26 -0.24 -10.07 -1.08
C GLN A 26 -1.08 -11.19 -0.45
N THR A 27 -1.76 -12.01 -1.25
CA THR A 27 -2.64 -13.10 -0.73
C THR A 27 -1.93 -14.41 -0.42
N GLN A 28 -0.68 -14.58 -0.79
CA GLN A 28 0.06 -15.84 -0.59
C GLN A 28 0.89 -15.90 0.70
N GLN A 29 0.84 -14.87 1.52
CA GLN A 29 1.68 -14.78 2.71
C GLN A 29 1.03 -15.44 3.93
N LYS A 30 1.88 -16.06 4.76
CA LYS A 30 1.53 -16.51 6.11
C LYS A 30 2.57 -15.95 7.05
N ILE A 31 2.18 -14.98 7.88
CA ILE A 31 3.09 -14.27 8.78
C ILE A 31 2.45 -14.05 10.14
N ASP A 32 3.31 -13.95 11.15
CA ASP A 32 2.98 -13.53 12.51
C ASP A 32 4.18 -12.74 13.03
N LEU A 33 4.10 -11.43 13.00
CA LEU A 33 5.21 -10.52 13.25
C LEU A 33 4.78 -9.42 14.22
N GLN A 34 5.75 -8.88 14.94
CA GLN A 34 5.58 -7.67 15.73
C GLN A 34 5.96 -6.46 14.88
N GLY A 35 5.30 -5.33 15.13
CA GLY A 35 5.61 -4.09 14.45
C GLY A 35 5.26 -2.88 15.29
N GLN A 36 5.60 -1.73 14.78
CA GLN A 36 5.20 -0.45 15.38
C GLN A 36 5.01 0.63 14.30
N LEU A 37 4.11 1.56 14.57
CA LEU A 37 4.07 2.86 13.92
C LEU A 37 4.81 3.86 14.84
N ARG A 38 5.79 4.57 14.30
CA ARG A 38 6.55 5.58 15.05
C ARG A 38 6.48 6.92 14.34
N GLN A 39 5.96 7.93 15.06
CA GLN A 39 5.88 9.31 14.59
C GLN A 39 6.35 10.24 15.72
N ASP A 40 7.48 10.90 15.55
CA ASP A 40 8.14 11.69 16.58
C ASP A 40 8.29 10.91 17.91
N ALA A 41 7.69 11.37 19.00
CA ALA A 41 7.68 10.67 20.30
C ALA A 41 6.58 9.62 20.43
N LEU A 42 5.62 9.56 19.48
CA LEU A 42 4.53 8.58 19.49
C LEU A 42 5.03 7.24 18.95
N VAL A 43 4.86 6.19 19.74
CA VAL A 43 5.13 4.80 19.35
C VAL A 43 3.88 3.98 19.59
N VAL A 44 3.37 3.36 18.53
CA VAL A 44 2.16 2.54 18.53
C VAL A 44 2.53 1.11 18.15
N PRO A 45 2.77 0.21 19.12
CA PRO A 45 3.07 -1.18 18.83
C PRO A 45 1.83 -1.93 18.35
N PHE A 46 2.04 -2.88 17.43
CA PHE A 46 1.01 -3.78 16.95
C PHE A 46 1.56 -5.17 16.63
N ARG A 47 0.69 -6.16 16.61
CA ARG A 47 0.95 -7.48 16.04
C ARG A 47 0.34 -7.52 14.64
N LEU A 48 1.13 -7.96 13.66
CA LEU A 48 0.70 -8.19 12.29
C LEU A 48 0.59 -9.69 12.06
N THR A 49 -0.63 -10.18 11.82
CA THR A 49 -0.83 -11.55 11.38
C THR A 49 -1.44 -11.58 10.00
N GLN A 50 -0.99 -12.51 9.16
CA GLN A 50 -1.60 -12.75 7.86
C GLN A 50 -1.73 -14.24 7.61
N ASN A 51 -2.87 -14.64 7.08
CA ASN A 51 -3.12 -15.99 6.59
C ASN A 51 -3.87 -15.89 5.25
N GLY A 52 -3.11 -16.02 4.17
CA GLY A 52 -3.64 -15.81 2.83
C GLY A 52 -4.21 -14.40 2.65
N PRO A 53 -5.49 -14.25 2.24
CA PRO A 53 -6.10 -12.96 1.96
C PRO A 53 -6.52 -12.16 3.20
N VAL A 54 -6.31 -12.67 4.41
CA VAL A 54 -6.72 -12.02 5.66
C VAL A 54 -5.50 -11.50 6.39
N ILE A 55 -5.43 -10.17 6.54
CA ILE A 55 -4.38 -9.44 7.28
C ILE A 55 -5.02 -8.82 8.52
N ARG A 56 -4.39 -8.96 9.69
CA ARG A 56 -4.85 -8.33 10.94
C ARG A 56 -3.75 -7.50 11.56
N TYR A 57 -4.13 -6.30 11.98
CA TYR A 57 -3.34 -5.37 12.78
C TYR A 57 -3.97 -5.32 14.17
N SER A 58 -3.31 -5.85 15.18
CA SER A 58 -3.81 -5.87 16.56
C SER A 58 -2.99 -4.91 17.42
N PHE A 59 -3.62 -3.82 17.84
CA PHE A 59 -3.07 -2.80 18.72
C PHE A 59 -3.46 -3.09 20.16
N THR A 60 -2.63 -2.68 21.11
CA THR A 60 -2.86 -2.98 22.55
C THR A 60 -3.27 -1.77 23.36
N ASN A 61 -2.92 -0.56 22.94
CA ASN A 61 -3.21 0.66 23.71
C ASN A 61 -3.55 1.85 22.80
N PRO A 62 -4.83 2.26 22.74
CA PRO A 62 -6.00 1.50 23.18
C PRO A 62 -6.14 0.16 22.42
N PRO A 63 -6.86 -0.83 22.97
CA PRO A 63 -7.10 -2.07 22.24
C PRO A 63 -7.94 -1.83 21.00
N GLU A 64 -7.43 -2.23 19.85
CA GLU A 64 -8.09 -2.15 18.54
C GLU A 64 -7.59 -3.28 17.67
N THR A 65 -8.46 -3.93 16.91
CA THR A 65 -8.06 -4.89 15.90
C THR A 65 -8.70 -4.54 14.56
N LEU A 66 -7.87 -4.19 13.59
CA LEU A 66 -8.28 -3.95 12.22
C LEU A 66 -7.97 -5.18 11.37
N GLN A 67 -8.96 -5.66 10.64
CA GLN A 67 -8.83 -6.79 9.74
C GLN A 67 -9.06 -6.35 8.29
N LEU A 68 -8.05 -6.54 7.46
CA LEU A 68 -8.17 -6.37 6.01
C LEU A 68 -8.44 -7.72 5.35
N ARG A 69 -9.49 -7.79 4.55
CA ARG A 69 -9.78 -8.92 3.66
C ARG A 69 -9.50 -8.51 2.22
N LEU A 70 -8.60 -9.21 1.57
CA LEU A 70 -8.28 -9.02 0.16
C LEU A 70 -9.15 -9.99 -0.66
N GLY A 71 -10.09 -9.47 -1.43
CA GLY A 71 -10.91 -10.25 -2.35
C GLY A 71 -10.35 -10.21 -3.77
N ASP A 72 -11.06 -10.81 -4.70
CA ASP A 72 -10.67 -10.83 -6.13
C ASP A 72 -10.90 -9.46 -6.79
N THR A 73 -11.98 -8.78 -6.42
CA THR A 73 -12.44 -7.54 -7.05
C THR A 73 -12.47 -6.32 -6.12
N ASP A 74 -12.31 -6.51 -4.81
CA ASP A 74 -12.34 -5.44 -3.79
C ASP A 74 -11.56 -5.88 -2.55
N SER A 75 -11.18 -4.90 -1.73
CA SER A 75 -10.70 -5.11 -0.38
C SER A 75 -11.69 -4.57 0.64
N ARG A 76 -11.71 -5.17 1.83
CA ARG A 76 -12.60 -4.76 2.92
C ARG A 76 -11.81 -4.61 4.20
N LEU A 77 -11.85 -3.43 4.79
CA LEU A 77 -11.33 -3.19 6.13
C LEU A 77 -12.47 -3.29 7.15
N GLU A 78 -12.22 -4.01 8.22
CA GLU A 78 -13.17 -4.30 9.30
C GLU A 78 -12.53 -4.00 10.64
N GLU A 79 -13.29 -3.47 11.59
CA GLU A 79 -12.91 -3.39 13.00
C GLU A 79 -13.49 -4.59 13.74
N LEU A 80 -12.64 -5.32 14.46
CA LEU A 80 -13.05 -6.49 15.25
C LEU A 80 -13.18 -6.11 16.72
N SER A 81 -14.35 -6.32 17.30
CA SER A 81 -14.60 -6.30 18.75
C SER A 81 -14.78 -7.71 19.29
N GLN A 82 -14.96 -7.86 20.60
CA GLN A 82 -15.16 -9.18 21.24
C GLN A 82 -16.44 -9.89 20.75
N SER A 83 -17.45 -9.15 20.33
CA SER A 83 -18.77 -9.67 19.97
C SER A 83 -19.23 -9.32 18.57
N ASP A 84 -18.49 -8.47 17.84
CA ASP A 84 -18.97 -7.93 16.57
C ASP A 84 -17.83 -7.68 15.57
N VAL A 85 -18.20 -7.63 14.28
CA VAL A 85 -17.32 -7.28 13.15
C VAL A 85 -17.96 -6.12 12.42
N GLU A 86 -17.40 -4.93 12.59
CA GLU A 86 -17.90 -3.73 11.94
C GLU A 86 -17.11 -3.40 10.66
N LYS A 87 -17.80 -3.23 9.56
CA LYS A 87 -17.17 -2.81 8.30
C LYS A 87 -16.81 -1.33 8.37
N ILE A 88 -15.57 -0.99 8.14
CA ILE A 88 -15.12 0.39 7.97
C ILE A 88 -15.69 0.95 6.67
N THR A 89 -16.44 2.03 6.79
CA THR A 89 -17.13 2.69 5.67
C THR A 89 -16.27 3.85 5.12
N PRO A 90 -16.55 4.35 3.91
CA PRO A 90 -15.85 5.52 3.36
C PRO A 90 -15.85 6.74 4.27
N ALA A 91 -16.91 6.96 5.05
CA ALA A 91 -16.98 8.06 6.02
C ALA A 91 -15.96 7.96 7.18
N GLN A 92 -15.32 6.80 7.34
CA GLN A 92 -14.33 6.54 8.38
C GLN A 92 -12.91 6.43 7.81
N PHE A 93 -12.73 6.52 6.48
CA PHE A 93 -11.43 6.29 5.83
C PHE A 93 -10.35 7.29 6.22
N ASP A 94 -10.72 8.51 6.59
CA ASP A 94 -9.80 9.56 7.05
C ASP A 94 -9.41 9.43 8.53
N ARG A 95 -10.01 8.49 9.29
CA ARG A 95 -9.60 8.23 10.67
C ARG A 95 -8.13 7.82 10.72
N LYS A 96 -7.40 8.48 11.58
CA LYS A 96 -5.97 8.22 11.82
C LYS A 96 -5.80 7.01 12.75
N VAL A 97 -4.92 6.09 12.36
CA VAL A 97 -4.54 4.94 13.19
C VAL A 97 -3.77 5.45 14.40
N HIS A 98 -4.38 5.39 15.56
CA HIS A 98 -3.80 5.78 16.86
C HIS A 98 -3.09 7.16 16.85
N GLY A 99 -3.63 8.13 16.08
CA GLY A 99 -3.09 9.49 16.00
C GLY A 99 -1.87 9.67 15.11
N THR A 100 -1.42 8.62 14.42
CA THR A 100 -0.34 8.71 13.42
C THR A 100 -0.83 9.34 12.11
N SER A 101 0.05 9.57 11.13
CA SER A 101 -0.36 10.02 9.79
C SER A 101 -0.94 8.91 8.91
N VAL A 102 -0.91 7.66 9.37
CA VAL A 102 -1.56 6.53 8.68
C VAL A 102 -3.07 6.60 8.90
N THR A 103 -3.84 6.47 7.84
CA THR A 103 -5.31 6.44 7.90
C THR A 103 -5.86 5.03 7.66
N TYR A 104 -7.13 4.82 7.97
CA TYR A 104 -7.80 3.56 7.68
C TYR A 104 -7.81 3.24 6.17
N GLU A 105 -7.94 4.25 5.32
CA GLU A 105 -7.84 4.05 3.87
C GLU A 105 -6.46 3.55 3.43
N ASP A 106 -5.40 4.04 4.07
CA ASP A 106 -4.03 3.59 3.78
C ASP A 106 -3.85 2.09 4.06
N LEU A 107 -4.52 1.57 5.10
CA LEU A 107 -4.50 0.14 5.43
C LEU A 107 -5.43 -0.70 4.54
N ALA A 108 -6.44 -0.08 3.91
CA ALA A 108 -7.45 -0.80 3.13
C ALA A 108 -6.97 -1.23 1.74
N PHE A 109 -5.89 -0.63 1.22
CA PHE A 109 -5.34 -0.91 -0.12
C PHE A 109 -6.37 -0.86 -1.27
N LYS A 110 -7.43 -0.07 -1.13
CA LYS A 110 -8.53 -0.03 -2.11
C LYS A 110 -8.10 0.40 -3.51
N PHE A 111 -7.08 1.24 -3.61
CA PHE A 111 -6.54 1.68 -4.88
C PHE A 111 -6.03 0.53 -5.76
N LEU A 112 -5.63 -0.61 -5.18
CA LEU A 112 -5.21 -1.80 -5.96
C LEU A 112 -6.35 -2.41 -6.78
N TYR A 113 -7.59 -2.00 -6.53
CA TYR A 113 -8.80 -2.50 -7.18
C TYR A 113 -9.49 -1.44 -8.05
N TRP A 114 -8.91 -0.24 -8.17
CA TRP A 114 -9.50 0.80 -9.00
C TRP A 114 -9.47 0.42 -10.49
N PRO A 115 -10.60 0.59 -11.20
CA PRO A 115 -10.72 0.12 -12.59
C PRO A 115 -9.90 0.96 -13.58
N ASN A 116 -9.64 2.23 -13.26
CA ASN A 116 -8.99 3.19 -14.15
C ASN A 116 -7.48 3.24 -13.85
N ALA A 117 -6.78 2.15 -14.14
CA ALA A 117 -5.34 2.04 -13.99
C ALA A 117 -4.64 2.04 -15.35
N ARG A 118 -3.51 2.76 -15.47
CA ARG A 118 -2.67 2.75 -16.68
C ARG A 118 -1.20 2.68 -16.32
N VAL A 119 -0.40 2.02 -17.15
CA VAL A 119 1.05 2.09 -17.08
C VAL A 119 1.48 3.38 -17.77
N VAL A 120 2.18 4.24 -17.05
CA VAL A 120 2.66 5.53 -17.58
C VAL A 120 4.14 5.50 -17.93
N GLY A 121 4.85 4.44 -17.58
CA GLY A 121 6.25 4.25 -17.95
C GLY A 121 7.00 3.31 -17.02
N GLU A 122 8.32 3.37 -17.15
CA GLU A 122 9.27 2.74 -16.24
C GLU A 122 10.11 3.81 -15.57
N GLU A 123 10.34 3.66 -14.27
CA GLU A 123 11.14 4.58 -13.48
C GLU A 123 11.90 3.80 -12.40
N PRO A 124 13.18 4.06 -12.18
CA PRO A 124 13.90 3.39 -11.10
C PRO A 124 13.54 3.99 -9.75
N VAL A 125 13.23 3.13 -8.78
CA VAL A 125 13.14 3.51 -7.38
C VAL A 125 14.33 2.88 -6.67
N ARG A 126 15.25 3.71 -6.17
CA ARG A 126 16.56 3.27 -5.66
C ARG A 126 17.30 2.44 -6.72
N SER A 127 17.65 1.18 -6.43
CA SER A 127 18.34 0.27 -7.34
C SER A 127 17.39 -0.68 -8.10
N ARG A 128 16.07 -0.49 -7.99
CA ARG A 128 15.06 -1.39 -8.56
C ARG A 128 14.41 -0.75 -9.78
N ARG A 129 14.26 -1.51 -10.86
CA ARG A 129 13.49 -1.08 -12.05
C ARG A 129 12.01 -1.31 -11.77
N CYS A 130 11.22 -0.25 -11.80
CA CYS A 130 9.81 -0.31 -11.46
C CYS A 130 8.94 0.09 -12.66
N TRP A 131 7.79 -0.58 -12.77
CA TRP A 131 6.66 -0.06 -13.52
C TRP A 131 6.06 1.12 -12.75
N LYS A 132 5.80 2.22 -13.46
CA LYS A 132 5.06 3.35 -12.93
C LYS A 132 3.63 3.28 -13.41
N LEU A 133 2.69 3.19 -12.48
CA LEU A 133 1.26 3.13 -12.75
C LEU A 133 0.57 4.36 -12.19
N GLU A 134 -0.43 4.84 -12.91
CA GLU A 134 -1.34 5.87 -12.44
C GLU A 134 -2.75 5.28 -12.34
N LEU A 135 -3.40 5.50 -11.19
CA LEU A 135 -4.70 4.97 -10.86
C LEU A 135 -5.62 6.13 -10.48
N GLN A 136 -6.81 6.20 -11.10
CA GLN A 136 -7.80 7.23 -10.79
C GLN A 136 -8.92 6.65 -9.93
N ALA A 137 -9.28 7.38 -8.86
CA ALA A 137 -10.38 6.98 -7.99
C ALA A 137 -11.70 6.94 -8.77
N PRO A 138 -12.51 5.89 -8.58
CA PRO A 138 -13.81 5.77 -9.25
C PRO A 138 -14.86 6.74 -8.70
N SER A 139 -14.69 7.23 -7.47
CA SER A 139 -15.62 8.14 -6.80
C SER A 139 -14.92 8.99 -5.75
N ARG A 140 -15.64 9.97 -5.19
CA ARG A 140 -15.17 10.84 -4.09
C ARG A 140 -15.24 10.19 -2.70
N GLU A 141 -15.48 8.91 -2.62
CA GLU A 141 -15.41 8.16 -1.36
C GLU A 141 -13.97 7.98 -0.84
N SER A 142 -12.98 8.07 -1.72
CA SER A 142 -11.56 8.06 -1.36
C SER A 142 -11.07 9.47 -1.00
N GLN A 143 -10.15 9.56 -0.05
CA GLN A 143 -9.39 10.79 0.20
C GLN A 143 -8.47 11.16 -0.97
N TYR A 144 -8.11 10.19 -1.81
CA TYR A 144 -7.28 10.37 -2.99
C TYR A 144 -8.11 10.43 -4.26
N SER A 145 -7.82 11.40 -5.13
CA SER A 145 -8.35 11.47 -6.50
C SER A 145 -7.54 10.60 -7.45
N ASN A 146 -6.25 10.47 -7.16
CA ASN A 146 -5.29 9.74 -7.97
C ASN A 146 -4.22 9.12 -7.06
N VAL A 147 -3.75 7.94 -7.44
CA VAL A 147 -2.63 7.25 -6.80
C VAL A 147 -1.61 6.86 -7.85
N VAL A 148 -0.34 7.13 -7.60
CA VAL A 148 0.77 6.67 -8.43
C VAL A 148 1.54 5.59 -7.70
N LEU A 149 1.79 4.46 -8.37
CA LEU A 149 2.49 3.31 -7.83
C LEU A 149 3.79 3.05 -8.58
N TRP A 150 4.83 2.68 -7.86
CA TRP A 150 6.05 2.08 -8.41
C TRP A 150 6.14 0.63 -7.99
N VAL A 151 5.97 -0.27 -8.95
CA VAL A 151 5.96 -1.72 -8.76
C VAL A 151 7.25 -2.31 -9.31
N ASP A 152 8.03 -2.97 -8.46
CA ASP A 152 9.27 -3.64 -8.89
C ASP A 152 8.98 -4.70 -9.94
N ARG A 153 9.63 -4.60 -11.09
CA ARG A 153 9.41 -5.47 -12.25
C ARG A 153 9.75 -6.94 -11.97
N GLN A 154 10.69 -7.19 -11.09
CA GLN A 154 11.18 -8.54 -10.82
C GLN A 154 10.34 -9.26 -9.77
N SER A 155 10.00 -8.55 -8.70
CA SER A 155 9.31 -9.15 -7.54
C SER A 155 7.81 -8.81 -7.46
N GLY A 156 7.32 -7.81 -8.22
CA GLY A 156 5.95 -7.30 -8.07
C GLY A 156 5.69 -6.55 -6.76
N ALA A 157 6.74 -6.24 -5.99
CA ALA A 157 6.58 -5.51 -4.73
C ALA A 157 6.28 -4.03 -4.98
N LEU A 158 5.39 -3.45 -4.17
CA LEU A 158 5.19 -2.01 -4.12
C LEU A 158 6.41 -1.35 -3.46
N MET A 159 7.12 -0.52 -4.21
CA MET A 159 8.32 0.17 -3.74
C MET A 159 8.02 1.58 -3.24
N GLU A 160 7.12 2.27 -3.94
CA GLU A 160 6.66 3.61 -3.59
C GLU A 160 5.20 3.79 -4.00
N THR A 161 4.49 4.63 -3.26
CA THR A 161 3.10 5.03 -3.55
C THR A 161 2.95 6.51 -3.25
N GLU A 162 2.35 7.25 -4.15
CA GLU A 162 1.98 8.65 -3.97
C GLU A 162 0.47 8.81 -4.08
N GLY A 163 -0.15 9.41 -3.06
CA GLY A 163 -1.56 9.75 -3.05
C GLY A 163 -1.79 11.24 -3.28
N TYR A 164 -2.64 11.59 -4.25
CA TYR A 164 -2.97 12.96 -4.62
C TYR A 164 -4.39 13.30 -4.20
N ASP A 165 -4.58 14.49 -3.61
CA ASP A 165 -5.90 14.97 -3.20
C ASP A 165 -6.79 15.36 -4.41
N TRP A 166 -8.04 15.69 -4.13
CA TRP A 166 -9.02 16.09 -5.16
C TRP A 166 -8.75 17.46 -5.80
N ARG A 167 -7.66 18.13 -5.43
CA ARG A 167 -7.12 19.31 -6.09
C ARG A 167 -5.85 19.00 -6.88
N GLY A 168 -5.48 17.71 -7.01
CA GLY A 168 -4.30 17.25 -7.74
C GLY A 168 -2.97 17.53 -7.02
N ARG A 169 -3.00 17.77 -5.69
CA ARG A 169 -1.79 18.04 -4.89
C ARG A 169 -1.34 16.75 -4.21
N LEU A 170 -0.04 16.51 -4.20
CA LEU A 170 0.54 15.39 -3.46
C LEU A 170 0.22 15.56 -1.96
N ALA A 171 -0.57 14.62 -1.43
CA ALA A 171 -1.02 14.63 -0.05
C ALA A 171 -0.20 13.66 0.82
N LYS A 172 0.18 12.51 0.26
CA LYS A 172 0.87 11.47 1.01
C LYS A 172 1.84 10.69 0.13
N ARG A 173 2.98 10.28 0.72
CA ARG A 173 3.97 9.40 0.08
C ARG A 173 4.31 8.25 1.00
N PHE A 174 4.38 7.05 0.44
CA PHE A 174 4.83 5.82 1.10
C PHE A 174 6.06 5.33 0.37
N GLU A 175 7.13 5.06 1.09
CA GLU A 175 8.39 4.59 0.51
C GLU A 175 8.94 3.42 1.31
N VAL A 176 9.25 2.31 0.64
CA VAL A 176 9.97 1.18 1.24
C VAL A 176 11.42 1.59 1.48
N ILE A 177 11.79 1.68 2.75
CA ILE A 177 13.15 2.05 3.17
C ILE A 177 14.06 0.84 3.21
N SER A 178 13.56 -0.26 3.78
CA SER A 178 14.32 -1.50 3.88
C SER A 178 13.42 -2.73 3.93
N VAL A 179 13.99 -3.85 3.52
CA VAL A 179 13.39 -5.17 3.56
C VAL A 179 14.27 -6.12 4.36
N GLN A 180 13.70 -7.21 4.85
CA GLN A 180 14.38 -8.26 5.60
C GLN A 180 14.01 -9.63 5.07
N LYS A 181 14.87 -10.62 5.31
CA LYS A 181 14.61 -12.00 4.93
C LYS A 181 14.22 -12.79 6.18
N ILE A 182 13.04 -13.41 6.17
CA ILE A 182 12.53 -14.25 7.24
C ILE A 182 12.20 -15.60 6.60
N GLU A 183 12.78 -16.68 7.09
CA GLU A 183 12.56 -18.05 6.60
C GLU A 183 12.70 -18.20 5.07
N GLY A 184 13.64 -17.45 4.49
CA GLY A 184 13.90 -17.51 3.05
C GLY A 184 13.06 -16.54 2.20
N GLN A 185 12.02 -15.93 2.75
CA GLN A 185 11.14 -14.98 2.07
C GLN A 185 11.47 -13.51 2.40
N TRP A 186 11.24 -12.60 1.46
CA TRP A 186 11.45 -11.18 1.66
C TRP A 186 10.21 -10.51 2.22
N PHE A 187 10.38 -9.74 3.30
CA PHE A 187 9.35 -8.96 3.97
C PHE A 187 9.76 -7.51 4.11
N LEU A 188 8.76 -6.64 4.21
CA LEU A 188 8.97 -5.25 4.62
C LEU A 188 9.64 -5.24 6.01
N LYS A 189 10.72 -4.46 6.14
CA LYS A 189 11.33 -4.14 7.44
C LYS A 189 10.96 -2.74 7.89
N GLN A 190 11.04 -1.76 6.99
CA GLN A 190 10.70 -0.37 7.30
C GLN A 190 10.12 0.32 6.06
N MET A 191 9.03 1.04 6.28
CA MET A 191 8.38 1.94 5.33
C MET A 191 8.32 3.34 5.95
N ARG A 192 8.61 4.36 5.17
CA ARG A 192 8.40 5.75 5.53
C ARG A 192 7.09 6.23 4.91
N ILE A 193 6.28 6.88 5.72
CA ILE A 193 5.00 7.46 5.33
C ILE A 193 5.06 8.95 5.64
N GLU A 194 4.96 9.78 4.62
CA GLU A 194 5.00 11.24 4.73
C GLU A 194 3.64 11.83 4.38
N GLU A 195 3.08 12.61 5.28
CA GLU A 195 1.95 13.49 5.02
C GLU A 195 2.49 14.85 4.58
N LEU A 196 2.02 15.37 3.46
CA LEU A 196 2.53 16.62 2.90
C LEU A 196 1.53 17.76 3.10
N GLN A 197 2.06 18.94 3.39
CA GLN A 197 1.27 20.16 3.53
C GLN A 197 0.70 20.56 2.16
N PRO A 198 -0.63 20.67 2.04
CA PRO A 198 -1.26 21.07 0.81
C PRO A 198 -0.73 22.40 0.26
N GLY A 199 -0.34 22.41 -1.02
CA GLY A 199 0.10 23.62 -1.73
C GLY A 199 1.57 24.00 -1.56
N THR A 200 2.27 23.53 -0.54
CA THR A 200 3.72 23.79 -0.36
C THR A 200 4.58 22.59 -0.69
N GLY A 201 4.01 21.37 -0.64
CA GLY A 201 4.74 20.11 -0.80
C GLY A 201 5.74 19.82 0.35
N LYS A 202 5.71 20.60 1.42
CA LYS A 202 6.56 20.37 2.60
C LYS A 202 6.00 19.20 3.40
N VAL A 203 6.89 18.38 3.96
CA VAL A 203 6.52 17.30 4.88
C VAL A 203 5.95 17.90 6.16
N GLN A 204 4.68 17.59 6.44
CA GLN A 204 3.96 18.01 7.63
C GLN A 204 4.19 17.04 8.78
N SER A 205 4.13 15.72 8.49
CA SER A 205 4.39 14.67 9.46
C SER A 205 5.05 13.47 8.78
N ARG A 206 5.74 12.65 9.58
CA ARG A 206 6.43 11.46 9.10
C ARG A 206 6.21 10.32 10.06
N THR A 207 5.58 9.26 9.58
CA THR A 207 5.42 8.01 10.31
C THR A 207 6.33 6.94 9.70
N TYR A 208 6.98 6.16 10.53
CA TYR A 208 7.68 4.94 10.13
C TYR A 208 6.86 3.73 10.56
N LEU A 209 6.52 2.87 9.59
CA LEU A 209 6.05 1.53 9.86
C LEU A 209 7.28 0.63 9.92
N GLU A 210 7.48 -0.02 11.05
CA GLU A 210 8.64 -0.87 11.34
C GLU A 210 8.14 -2.26 11.73
N ILE A 211 8.67 -3.29 11.06
CA ILE A 211 8.34 -4.70 11.33
C ILE A 211 9.56 -5.37 11.93
N ASN A 212 9.37 -5.96 13.09
CA ASN A 212 10.38 -6.70 13.82
C ASN A 212 10.11 -8.20 13.70
N LYS A 213 11.18 -8.98 13.90
CA LYS A 213 11.10 -10.44 13.96
C LYS A 213 10.47 -10.90 15.26
#